data_b509f343f0bb0eb0fb3998f99ea5cee1
#
_entry.id   b509f343f0bb0eb0fb3998f99ea5cee1
#
_cell.length_a   1.000
_cell.length_b   1.000
_cell.length_c   1.000
_cell.angle_alpha   90.00
_cell.angle_beta   90.00
_cell.angle_gamma   90.00
#
_symmetry.space_group_name_H-M   'P 1'
#
loop_
_entity.id
_entity.type
_entity.pdbx_description
1 polymer ?
#
loop_
_entity_poly.entity_id
_entity_poly.type
_entity_poly.pdbx_seq_one_letter_code
_entity_poly.pdbx_strand_id
1 'polypeptide(L)'
;MKTSPLAGRPAEPGMLVDVPRLITAYYTEAPDPSVPEQRVAFGTSGHRGTAFNRSFNEGHILAITQAICLHRKRQGVDGPLYLGIDTHALAIPAYATALEVLAANGVEVMLAAGDEYTPTPVISHAILSYNRGRTTGLADGIVITPSHNPPRDGGFKYNPPNGGPAESAVTGWIEAKANELLESGLREVKRIRFEKALRASTTHQHDYLTAYITDLANVLDMEAIRGAKITLGVDPLGGAGVHFWGPIAERYGLNLTVVSEAVDPTFRFMTVDWDGQIRMDPSSAYAMQRLIGMKDRFDLSFACDTDHDRHGVVTRSAGLLPPNHYLAVAIFYLFQHRPKWRQEAAIGKTAVSSQMIDRVAAKLGRPLYEVPVGFKWFVDGLLDGSLGFGGEESAGASFARLDGTVWTTDKDGIIPALLAAEITARLGRDPGEIYGDLTHELGEPAYDRVEAPATPAQRKLLAALSPGQVRCPDLAGEKVQSVITEAPGNHAPLGGVKVTAATGWFAARPSGTEDIYKIYAESFRGKDQLDRIVEQAQAIVDAALAAGTPNAARRS
;
A
#
# COMPACT_ATOMS: atom_id res chain seq x y z
N MET A 1 -14.52 11.76 11.06
CA MET A 1 -15.74 11.82 10.20
C MET A 1 -16.82 10.90 10.77
N LYS A 2 -18.11 11.16 10.50
CA LYS A 2 -19.17 10.23 10.93
C LYS A 2 -19.19 9.02 9.99
N THR A 3 -19.27 7.82 10.56
CA THR A 3 -19.46 6.58 9.80
C THR A 3 -20.79 6.64 9.04
N SER A 4 -20.77 6.22 7.77
CA SER A 4 -21.97 6.18 6.93
C SER A 4 -23.03 5.24 7.52
N PRO A 5 -24.33 5.58 7.46
CA PRO A 5 -25.41 4.68 7.86
C PRO A 5 -25.52 3.42 6.99
N LEU A 6 -24.84 3.39 5.83
CA LEU A 6 -24.76 2.26 4.91
C LEU A 6 -23.56 1.36 5.19
N ALA A 7 -22.63 1.75 6.06
CA ALA A 7 -21.43 0.98 6.36
C ALA A 7 -21.75 -0.46 6.82
N GLY A 8 -21.09 -1.45 6.23
CA GLY A 8 -21.30 -2.87 6.48
C GLY A 8 -22.53 -3.47 5.80
N ARG A 9 -23.31 -2.70 5.05
CA ARG A 9 -24.46 -3.21 4.27
C ARG A 9 -24.03 -3.59 2.86
N PRO A 10 -24.72 -4.55 2.21
CA PRO A 10 -24.52 -4.81 0.79
C PRO A 10 -24.73 -3.55 -0.04
N ALA A 11 -23.92 -3.37 -1.09
CA ALA A 11 -24.05 -2.24 -1.99
C ALA A 11 -25.39 -2.29 -2.75
N GLU A 12 -26.12 -1.18 -2.79
CA GLU A 12 -27.37 -1.05 -3.56
C GLU A 12 -27.06 -0.83 -5.06
N PRO A 13 -27.94 -1.27 -5.98
CA PRO A 13 -27.73 -1.12 -7.43
C PRO A 13 -27.40 0.31 -7.87
N GLY A 14 -27.97 1.33 -7.22
CA GLY A 14 -27.72 2.73 -7.54
C GLY A 14 -26.35 3.26 -7.11
N MET A 15 -25.60 2.48 -6.31
CA MET A 15 -24.24 2.81 -5.88
C MET A 15 -23.18 2.23 -6.84
N LEU A 16 -23.57 1.29 -7.68
CA LEU A 16 -22.65 0.64 -8.60
C LEU A 16 -22.21 1.58 -9.71
N VAL A 17 -20.93 1.51 -10.05
CA VAL A 17 -20.40 2.29 -11.17
C VAL A 17 -20.99 1.81 -12.50
N ASP A 18 -21.39 2.75 -13.34
CA ASP A 18 -21.74 2.47 -14.74
C ASP A 18 -20.45 2.28 -15.56
N VAL A 19 -20.01 1.02 -15.67
CA VAL A 19 -18.75 0.66 -16.33
C VAL A 19 -18.70 1.09 -17.79
N PRO A 20 -19.72 0.86 -18.63
CA PRO A 20 -19.73 1.36 -20.00
C PRO A 20 -19.54 2.87 -20.10
N ARG A 21 -20.23 3.64 -19.25
CA ARG A 21 -20.09 5.10 -19.20
C ARG A 21 -18.69 5.52 -18.71
N LEU A 22 -18.12 4.82 -17.73
CA LEU A 22 -16.78 5.09 -17.21
C LEU A 22 -15.72 4.88 -18.30
N ILE A 23 -15.79 3.76 -19.05
CA ILE A 23 -14.88 3.46 -20.16
C ILE A 23 -15.07 4.46 -21.30
N THR A 24 -16.31 4.86 -21.60
CA THR A 24 -16.58 5.89 -22.60
C THR A 24 -15.91 7.21 -22.18
N ALA A 25 -16.10 7.65 -20.93
CA ALA A 25 -15.47 8.86 -20.41
C ALA A 25 -13.93 8.80 -20.46
N TYR A 26 -13.33 7.63 -20.24
CA TYR A 26 -11.87 7.45 -20.33
C TYR A 26 -11.33 7.87 -21.71
N TYR A 27 -12.04 7.52 -22.79
CA TYR A 27 -11.60 7.82 -24.16
C TYR A 27 -12.11 9.17 -24.71
N THR A 28 -13.24 9.69 -24.21
CA THR A 28 -13.90 10.87 -24.77
C THR A 28 -13.68 12.14 -23.99
N GLU A 29 -13.36 12.03 -22.68
CA GLU A 29 -13.09 13.19 -21.83
C GLU A 29 -11.58 13.46 -21.79
N ALA A 30 -11.18 14.66 -22.23
CA ALA A 30 -9.79 15.08 -22.19
C ALA A 30 -9.50 15.92 -20.95
N PRO A 31 -8.34 15.72 -20.27
CA PRO A 31 -7.92 16.60 -19.18
C PRO A 31 -7.59 17.99 -19.67
N ASP A 32 -7.96 19.01 -18.89
CA ASP A 32 -7.51 20.39 -19.06
C ASP A 32 -6.29 20.64 -18.17
N PRO A 33 -5.07 20.77 -18.73
CA PRO A 33 -3.85 20.95 -17.93
C PRO A 33 -3.79 22.31 -17.20
N SER A 34 -4.69 23.25 -17.48
CA SER A 34 -4.82 24.50 -16.74
C SER A 34 -5.56 24.31 -15.39
N VAL A 35 -6.29 23.20 -15.23
CA VAL A 35 -7.02 22.82 -14.00
C VAL A 35 -6.13 21.90 -13.17
N PRO A 36 -5.68 22.30 -11.96
CA PRO A 36 -4.75 21.53 -11.14
C PRO A 36 -5.21 20.10 -10.85
N GLU A 37 -6.50 19.90 -10.60
CA GLU A 37 -7.10 18.59 -10.26
C GLU A 37 -7.17 17.63 -11.46
N GLN A 38 -6.95 18.14 -12.67
CA GLN A 38 -6.91 17.37 -13.92
C GLN A 38 -5.50 17.13 -14.44
N ARG A 39 -4.48 17.52 -13.68
CA ARG A 39 -3.08 17.27 -14.02
C ARG A 39 -2.65 15.88 -13.57
N VAL A 40 -1.57 15.38 -14.14
CA VAL A 40 -0.86 14.23 -13.58
C VAL A 40 -0.32 14.62 -12.21
N ALA A 41 -0.64 13.85 -11.19
CA ALA A 41 -0.10 14.00 -9.84
C ALA A 41 0.22 12.63 -9.25
N PHE A 42 1.49 12.41 -8.90
CA PHE A 42 1.90 11.19 -8.23
C PHE A 42 1.76 11.38 -6.71
N GLY A 43 0.84 10.62 -6.12
CA GLY A 43 0.69 10.52 -4.68
C GLY A 43 1.76 9.63 -4.03
N THR A 44 1.44 9.00 -2.90
CA THR A 44 2.35 8.11 -2.19
C THR A 44 2.75 6.89 -3.03
N SER A 45 1.85 6.40 -3.91
CA SER A 45 2.11 5.27 -4.79
C SER A 45 1.35 5.41 -6.11
N GLY A 46 1.92 6.17 -7.05
CA GLY A 46 1.38 6.34 -8.40
C GLY A 46 0.37 7.47 -8.56
N HIS A 47 -0.03 7.70 -9.81
CA HIS A 47 -1.11 8.60 -10.21
C HIS A 47 -2.45 7.87 -10.08
N ARG A 48 -3.44 8.51 -9.45
CA ARG A 48 -4.79 7.97 -9.25
C ARG A 48 -5.86 9.01 -9.56
N GLY A 49 -7.01 8.55 -10.02
CA GLY A 49 -8.14 9.42 -10.30
C GLY A 49 -9.29 8.66 -10.95
N THR A 50 -10.27 9.39 -11.46
CA THR A 50 -11.41 8.82 -12.17
C THR A 50 -11.65 9.54 -13.50
N ALA A 51 -12.11 8.78 -14.51
CA ALA A 51 -12.42 9.34 -15.82
C ALA A 51 -13.52 10.40 -15.76
N PHE A 52 -14.47 10.26 -14.84
CA PHE A 52 -15.58 11.22 -14.68
C PHE A 52 -15.14 12.62 -14.23
N ASN A 53 -14.00 12.71 -13.53
CA ASN A 53 -13.44 14.00 -13.09
C ASN A 53 -12.30 14.48 -13.99
N ARG A 54 -12.06 13.81 -15.12
CA ARG A 54 -10.92 14.09 -16.02
C ARG A 54 -9.57 14.03 -15.31
N SER A 55 -9.45 13.14 -14.31
CA SER A 55 -8.22 12.94 -13.53
C SER A 55 -7.58 11.57 -13.78
N PHE A 56 -8.20 10.70 -14.59
CA PHE A 56 -7.64 9.44 -15.07
C PHE A 56 -8.26 9.06 -16.43
N ASN A 57 -7.73 9.60 -17.50
CA ASN A 57 -8.23 9.43 -18.87
C ASN A 57 -7.10 8.97 -19.80
N GLU A 58 -7.41 8.63 -21.04
CA GLU A 58 -6.43 8.18 -22.04
C GLU A 58 -5.25 9.16 -22.15
N GLY A 59 -5.52 10.48 -22.14
CA GLY A 59 -4.49 11.51 -22.20
C GLY A 59 -3.44 11.41 -21.09
N HIS A 60 -3.86 11.10 -19.86
CA HIS A 60 -2.93 10.89 -18.73
C HIS A 60 -2.04 9.68 -18.98
N ILE A 61 -2.61 8.55 -19.42
CA ILE A 61 -1.87 7.31 -19.63
C ILE A 61 -0.88 7.45 -20.78
N LEU A 62 -1.27 8.13 -21.87
CA LEU A 62 -0.39 8.49 -22.97
C LEU A 62 0.82 9.30 -22.48
N ALA A 63 0.55 10.36 -21.70
CA ALA A 63 1.58 11.26 -21.19
C ALA A 63 2.51 10.56 -20.19
N ILE A 64 1.97 9.85 -19.20
CA ILE A 64 2.74 9.15 -18.16
C ILE A 64 3.61 8.06 -18.79
N THR A 65 3.04 7.23 -19.68
CA THR A 65 3.80 6.14 -20.32
C THR A 65 4.92 6.69 -21.20
N GLN A 66 4.67 7.75 -21.96
CA GLN A 66 5.73 8.40 -22.75
C GLN A 66 6.82 9.01 -21.85
N ALA A 67 6.42 9.63 -20.73
CA ALA A 67 7.39 10.15 -19.75
C ALA A 67 8.25 9.03 -19.14
N ILE A 68 7.66 7.87 -18.82
CA ILE A 68 8.40 6.68 -18.36
C ILE A 68 9.38 6.20 -19.44
N CYS A 69 8.98 6.10 -20.70
CA CYS A 69 9.89 5.73 -21.80
C CYS A 69 11.09 6.69 -21.91
N LEU A 70 10.86 8.00 -21.75
CA LEU A 70 11.91 9.01 -21.74
C LEU A 70 12.80 8.90 -20.51
N HIS A 71 12.22 8.62 -19.33
CA HIS A 71 12.95 8.39 -18.08
C HIS A 71 13.87 7.17 -18.20
N ARG A 72 13.34 6.03 -18.68
CA ARG A 72 14.12 4.80 -18.93
C ARG A 72 15.34 5.10 -19.80
N LYS A 73 15.14 5.78 -20.93
CA LYS A 73 16.23 6.18 -21.83
C LYS A 73 17.26 7.07 -21.14
N ARG A 74 16.81 8.02 -20.31
CA ARG A 74 17.70 8.93 -19.56
C ARG A 74 18.54 8.19 -18.53
N GLN A 75 17.96 7.16 -17.88
CA GLN A 75 18.62 6.37 -16.83
C GLN A 75 19.38 5.16 -17.35
N GLY A 76 19.33 4.88 -18.66
CA GLY A 76 19.94 3.69 -19.23
C GLY A 76 19.25 2.39 -18.83
N VAL A 77 17.93 2.44 -18.51
CA VAL A 77 17.12 1.24 -18.25
C VAL A 77 16.66 0.69 -19.60
N ASP A 78 17.27 -0.40 -20.02
CA ASP A 78 17.11 -0.99 -21.36
C ASP A 78 16.71 -2.48 -21.33
N GLY A 79 16.50 -3.06 -20.14
CA GLY A 79 15.93 -4.39 -19.97
C GLY A 79 14.41 -4.43 -20.18
N PRO A 80 13.76 -5.58 -19.95
CA PRO A 80 12.31 -5.72 -20.13
C PRO A 80 11.53 -4.91 -19.10
N LEU A 81 10.34 -4.43 -19.51
CA LEU A 81 9.36 -3.82 -18.63
C LEU A 81 8.26 -4.83 -18.32
N TYR A 82 8.06 -5.13 -17.04
CA TYR A 82 6.98 -5.99 -16.56
C TYR A 82 5.70 -5.16 -16.37
N LEU A 83 4.59 -5.58 -17.01
CA LEU A 83 3.33 -4.84 -17.00
C LEU A 83 2.24 -5.68 -16.33
N GLY A 84 1.74 -5.20 -15.19
CA GLY A 84 0.65 -5.82 -14.44
C GLY A 84 -0.61 -4.95 -14.40
N ILE A 85 -1.76 -5.60 -14.25
CA ILE A 85 -3.07 -4.95 -14.09
C ILE A 85 -3.84 -5.59 -12.95
N ASP A 86 -4.68 -4.81 -12.29
CA ASP A 86 -5.70 -5.32 -11.38
C ASP A 86 -7.08 -5.45 -12.05
N THR A 87 -8.12 -5.67 -11.26
CA THR A 87 -9.48 -5.96 -11.71
C THR A 87 -10.39 -4.73 -11.83
N HIS A 88 -9.88 -3.52 -11.60
CA HIS A 88 -10.66 -2.29 -11.78
C HIS A 88 -11.04 -2.05 -13.24
N ALA A 89 -12.22 -1.46 -13.47
CA ALA A 89 -12.75 -1.21 -14.80
C ALA A 89 -11.80 -0.41 -15.71
N LEU A 90 -11.06 0.54 -15.16
CA LEU A 90 -10.11 1.39 -15.92
C LEU A 90 -8.75 0.71 -16.17
N ALA A 91 -8.48 -0.46 -15.59
CA ALA A 91 -7.20 -1.15 -15.76
C ALA A 91 -7.00 -1.61 -17.22
N ILE A 92 -8.00 -2.24 -17.83
CA ILE A 92 -7.93 -2.74 -19.21
C ILE A 92 -7.73 -1.62 -20.24
N PRO A 93 -8.51 -0.51 -20.27
CA PRO A 93 -8.27 0.57 -21.22
C PRO A 93 -6.92 1.27 -20.99
N ALA A 94 -6.48 1.42 -19.75
CA ALA A 94 -5.17 1.98 -19.44
C ALA A 94 -4.01 1.06 -19.90
N TYR A 95 -4.17 -0.25 -19.74
CA TYR A 95 -3.24 -1.26 -20.25
C TYR A 95 -3.09 -1.19 -21.76
N ALA A 96 -4.22 -1.12 -22.50
CA ALA A 96 -4.18 -1.00 -23.95
C ALA A 96 -3.43 0.27 -24.39
N THR A 97 -3.76 1.41 -23.79
CA THR A 97 -3.10 2.70 -24.06
C THR A 97 -1.61 2.67 -23.74
N ALA A 98 -1.22 2.08 -22.58
CA ALA A 98 0.18 1.98 -22.18
C ALA A 98 0.98 1.10 -23.16
N LEU A 99 0.44 -0.06 -23.55
CA LEU A 99 1.11 -0.97 -24.47
C LEU A 99 1.35 -0.32 -25.85
N GLU A 100 0.38 0.47 -26.36
CA GLU A 100 0.53 1.21 -27.61
C GLU A 100 1.73 2.17 -27.60
N VAL A 101 1.95 2.84 -26.46
CA VAL A 101 3.07 3.77 -26.28
C VAL A 101 4.38 3.02 -26.08
N LEU A 102 4.40 2.00 -25.23
CA LEU A 102 5.60 1.19 -24.94
C LEU A 102 6.13 0.54 -26.22
N ALA A 103 5.27 -0.12 -27.00
CA ALA A 103 5.64 -0.76 -28.26
C ALA A 103 6.12 0.27 -29.31
N ALA A 104 5.50 1.45 -29.38
CA ALA A 104 5.94 2.53 -30.27
C ALA A 104 7.31 3.10 -29.90
N ASN A 105 7.72 2.97 -28.65
CA ASN A 105 9.04 3.39 -28.17
C ASN A 105 10.09 2.26 -28.20
N GLY A 106 9.73 1.05 -28.68
CA GLY A 106 10.61 -0.11 -28.77
C GLY A 106 10.97 -0.73 -27.42
N VAL A 107 10.11 -0.59 -26.42
CA VAL A 107 10.31 -1.19 -25.10
C VAL A 107 9.93 -2.67 -25.16
N GLU A 108 10.82 -3.55 -24.68
CA GLU A 108 10.49 -4.96 -24.45
C GLU A 108 9.50 -5.08 -23.30
N VAL A 109 8.28 -5.54 -23.58
CA VAL A 109 7.19 -5.61 -22.58
C VAL A 109 6.85 -7.06 -22.28
N MET A 110 6.78 -7.40 -20.99
CA MET A 110 6.36 -8.68 -20.48
C MET A 110 4.90 -8.60 -20.00
N LEU A 111 4.00 -9.26 -20.71
CA LEU A 111 2.58 -9.34 -20.39
C LEU A 111 2.26 -10.65 -19.68
N ALA A 112 1.22 -10.68 -18.85
CA ALA A 112 0.76 -11.91 -18.23
C ALA A 112 0.30 -12.92 -19.29
N ALA A 113 0.76 -14.16 -19.18
CA ALA A 113 0.30 -15.25 -20.02
C ALA A 113 -1.19 -15.54 -19.74
N GLY A 114 -1.99 -15.73 -20.80
CA GLY A 114 -3.41 -16.03 -20.67
C GLY A 114 -4.31 -14.85 -20.30
N ASP A 115 -3.84 -13.62 -20.51
CA ASP A 115 -4.55 -12.36 -20.18
C ASP A 115 -4.93 -12.26 -18.69
N GLU A 116 -4.09 -12.80 -17.81
CA GLU A 116 -4.31 -12.83 -16.37
C GLU A 116 -4.03 -11.47 -15.71
N TYR A 117 -4.70 -11.23 -14.58
CA TYR A 117 -4.37 -10.14 -13.67
C TYR A 117 -3.05 -10.42 -12.94
N THR A 118 -2.34 -9.36 -12.57
CA THR A 118 -1.03 -9.53 -11.92
C THR A 118 -0.93 -8.65 -10.67
N PRO A 119 -0.81 -9.26 -9.48
CA PRO A 119 -0.59 -8.54 -8.23
C PRO A 119 0.65 -7.64 -8.24
N THR A 120 0.58 -6.50 -7.53
CA THR A 120 1.71 -5.57 -7.34
C THR A 120 2.99 -6.29 -6.86
N PRO A 121 2.97 -7.15 -5.82
CA PRO A 121 4.16 -7.87 -5.36
C PRO A 121 4.76 -8.81 -6.41
N VAL A 122 3.95 -9.35 -7.30
CA VAL A 122 4.42 -10.26 -8.35
C VAL A 122 5.25 -9.52 -9.39
N ILE A 123 4.90 -8.27 -9.70
CA ILE A 123 5.73 -7.40 -10.56
C ILE A 123 7.05 -7.06 -9.85
N SER A 124 7.03 -6.68 -8.57
CA SER A 124 8.25 -6.46 -7.78
C SER A 124 9.15 -7.69 -7.79
N HIS A 125 8.58 -8.88 -7.53
CA HIS A 125 9.29 -10.15 -7.55
C HIS A 125 9.91 -10.46 -8.93
N ALA A 126 9.18 -10.22 -10.02
CA ALA A 126 9.67 -10.45 -11.39
C ALA A 126 10.86 -9.54 -11.72
N ILE A 127 10.77 -8.24 -11.40
CA ILE A 127 11.85 -7.26 -11.58
C ILE A 127 13.10 -7.73 -10.82
N LEU A 128 12.98 -8.03 -9.52
CA LEU A 128 14.11 -8.41 -8.68
C LEU A 128 14.72 -9.75 -9.09
N SER A 129 13.89 -10.71 -9.49
CA SER A 129 14.34 -12.01 -9.97
C SER A 129 15.13 -11.90 -11.26
N TYR A 130 14.68 -11.07 -12.20
CA TYR A 130 15.41 -10.79 -13.44
C TYR A 130 16.72 -10.02 -13.18
N ASN A 131 16.67 -8.99 -12.31
CA ASN A 131 17.82 -8.11 -12.05
C ASN A 131 18.89 -8.75 -11.16
N ARG A 132 18.62 -9.91 -10.57
CA ARG A 132 19.58 -10.59 -9.67
C ARG A 132 20.91 -10.85 -10.35
N GLY A 133 21.99 -10.27 -9.83
CA GLY A 133 23.34 -10.37 -10.36
C GLY A 133 23.61 -9.57 -11.65
N ARG A 134 22.68 -8.77 -12.12
CA ARG A 134 22.83 -7.88 -13.28
C ARG A 134 23.21 -6.47 -12.85
N THR A 135 24.03 -5.81 -13.67
CA THR A 135 24.38 -4.38 -13.52
C THR A 135 23.98 -3.55 -14.75
N THR A 136 23.59 -4.21 -15.83
CA THR A 136 23.14 -3.62 -17.10
C THR A 136 21.96 -4.41 -17.64
N GLY A 137 21.20 -3.87 -18.56
CA GLY A 137 20.01 -4.54 -19.10
C GLY A 137 18.94 -4.72 -18.02
N LEU A 138 18.83 -3.76 -17.09
CA LEU A 138 17.96 -3.90 -15.93
C LEU A 138 16.49 -3.74 -16.31
N ALA A 139 15.67 -4.64 -15.75
CA ALA A 139 14.22 -4.60 -15.85
C ALA A 139 13.62 -3.60 -14.87
N ASP A 140 12.44 -3.10 -15.21
CA ASP A 140 11.56 -2.29 -14.38
C ASP A 140 10.09 -2.71 -14.61
N GLY A 141 9.11 -1.98 -14.05
CA GLY A 141 7.72 -2.36 -14.21
C GLY A 141 6.71 -1.24 -14.07
N ILE A 142 5.53 -1.54 -14.56
CA ILE A 142 4.32 -0.71 -14.41
C ILE A 142 3.23 -1.60 -13.81
N VAL A 143 2.51 -1.07 -12.81
CA VAL A 143 1.31 -1.71 -12.27
C VAL A 143 0.13 -0.75 -12.41
N ILE A 144 -0.90 -1.19 -13.13
CA ILE A 144 -2.11 -0.41 -13.38
C ILE A 144 -3.16 -0.81 -12.36
N THR A 145 -3.27 -0.02 -11.29
CA THR A 145 -4.12 -0.28 -10.14
C THR A 145 -4.33 0.99 -9.30
N PRO A 146 -5.55 1.28 -8.82
CA PRO A 146 -5.79 2.25 -7.77
C PRO A 146 -5.77 1.62 -6.36
N SER A 147 -5.27 0.36 -6.20
CA SER A 147 -5.31 -0.41 -4.95
C SER A 147 -6.76 -0.61 -4.46
N HIS A 148 -7.06 -0.41 -3.20
CA HIS A 148 -8.39 -0.56 -2.58
C HIS A 148 -9.38 0.58 -2.83
N ASN A 149 -9.08 1.50 -3.74
CA ASN A 149 -9.95 2.64 -4.06
C ASN A 149 -11.29 2.19 -4.65
N PRO A 150 -12.32 3.08 -4.65
CA PRO A 150 -13.63 2.75 -5.22
C PRO A 150 -13.58 2.28 -6.68
N PRO A 151 -14.57 1.48 -7.13
CA PRO A 151 -14.61 0.87 -8.47
C PRO A 151 -14.49 1.83 -9.66
N ARG A 152 -14.82 3.11 -9.46
CA ARG A 152 -14.75 4.15 -10.49
C ARG A 152 -13.34 4.70 -10.72
N ASP A 153 -12.40 4.37 -9.82
CA ASP A 153 -11.05 4.90 -9.88
C ASP A 153 -10.14 4.04 -10.75
N GLY A 154 -9.11 4.66 -11.30
CA GLY A 154 -7.97 4.03 -11.91
C GLY A 154 -6.67 4.50 -11.26
N GLY A 155 -5.60 3.74 -11.46
CA GLY A 155 -4.29 4.08 -10.93
C GLY A 155 -3.16 3.57 -11.82
N PHE A 156 -2.01 4.23 -11.75
CA PHE A 156 -0.84 3.91 -12.57
C PHE A 156 0.43 4.10 -11.75
N LYS A 157 1.12 3.00 -11.45
CA LYS A 157 2.34 2.96 -10.65
C LYS A 157 3.54 2.61 -11.52
N TYR A 158 4.72 3.14 -11.17
CA TYR A 158 5.99 2.78 -11.78
C TYR A 158 6.95 2.24 -10.73
N ASN A 159 7.52 1.07 -11.00
CA ASN A 159 8.51 0.41 -10.18
C ASN A 159 9.85 0.37 -10.91
N PRO A 160 10.86 1.15 -10.48
CA PRO A 160 12.22 1.16 -11.02
C PRO A 160 12.93 -0.19 -10.89
N PRO A 161 14.19 -0.32 -11.38
CA PRO A 161 14.95 -1.57 -11.31
C PRO A 161 15.18 -2.15 -9.90
N ASN A 162 15.02 -1.36 -8.85
CA ASN A 162 15.02 -1.85 -7.47
C ASN A 162 13.73 -2.58 -7.05
N GLY A 163 12.73 -2.67 -7.94
CA GLY A 163 11.48 -3.42 -7.77
C GLY A 163 10.43 -2.78 -6.87
N GLY A 164 10.76 -1.72 -6.15
CA GLY A 164 9.86 -1.05 -5.20
C GLY A 164 9.14 0.16 -5.78
N PRO A 165 8.33 0.86 -4.97
CA PRO A 165 7.72 2.12 -5.39
C PRO A 165 8.79 3.16 -5.72
N ALA A 166 8.61 3.87 -6.83
CA ALA A 166 9.55 4.89 -7.27
C ALA A 166 9.70 6.03 -6.25
N GLU A 167 10.94 6.47 -6.04
CA GLU A 167 11.26 7.60 -5.19
C GLU A 167 10.68 8.93 -5.70
N SER A 168 10.60 9.93 -4.81
CA SER A 168 10.02 11.24 -5.13
C SER A 168 10.76 11.98 -6.24
N ALA A 169 12.07 11.78 -6.39
CA ALA A 169 12.84 12.37 -7.48
C ALA A 169 12.44 11.78 -8.84
N VAL A 170 12.18 10.48 -8.89
CA VAL A 170 11.73 9.77 -10.10
C VAL A 170 10.29 10.15 -10.44
N THR A 171 9.37 10.02 -9.47
CA THR A 171 7.95 10.35 -9.68
C THR A 171 7.76 11.81 -10.04
N GLY A 172 8.45 12.74 -9.38
CA GLY A 172 8.38 14.18 -9.68
C GLY A 172 8.89 14.52 -11.07
N TRP A 173 9.93 13.83 -11.56
CA TRP A 173 10.40 14.02 -12.93
C TRP A 173 9.38 13.49 -13.96
N ILE A 174 8.82 12.29 -13.73
CA ILE A 174 7.79 11.70 -14.60
C ILE A 174 6.54 12.60 -14.61
N GLU A 175 6.09 13.06 -13.45
CA GLU A 175 4.96 13.98 -13.30
C GLU A 175 5.16 15.28 -14.08
N ALA A 176 6.30 15.93 -13.89
CA ALA A 176 6.62 17.18 -14.60
C ALA A 176 6.64 16.96 -16.13
N LYS A 177 7.29 15.88 -16.60
CA LYS A 177 7.36 15.59 -18.04
C LYS A 177 6.02 15.17 -18.62
N ALA A 178 5.20 14.40 -17.89
CA ALA A 178 3.85 14.05 -18.33
C ALA A 178 2.95 15.29 -18.45
N ASN A 179 3.03 16.22 -17.51
CA ASN A 179 2.26 17.45 -17.57
C ASN A 179 2.73 18.38 -18.72
N GLU A 180 4.03 18.44 -19.02
CA GLU A 180 4.55 19.14 -20.21
C GLU A 180 3.98 18.53 -21.51
N LEU A 181 3.90 17.18 -21.58
CA LEU A 181 3.29 16.50 -22.73
C LEU A 181 1.79 16.79 -22.86
N LEU A 182 1.05 16.87 -21.75
CA LEU A 182 -0.37 17.28 -21.76
C LEU A 182 -0.53 18.71 -22.26
N GLU A 183 0.27 19.66 -21.74
CA GLU A 183 0.25 21.07 -22.13
C GLU A 183 0.57 21.26 -23.62
N SER A 184 1.44 20.43 -24.20
CA SER A 184 1.77 20.44 -25.63
C SER A 184 0.71 19.75 -26.52
N GLY A 185 -0.38 19.24 -25.94
CA GLY A 185 -1.43 18.50 -26.66
C GLY A 185 -0.97 17.13 -27.14
N LEU A 186 -0.06 16.47 -26.41
CA LEU A 186 0.44 15.11 -26.64
C LEU A 186 1.16 14.89 -27.98
N ARG A 187 1.65 15.97 -28.63
CA ARG A 187 2.25 15.93 -30.00
C ARG A 187 3.52 15.07 -30.06
N GLU A 188 4.24 14.94 -28.96
CA GLU A 188 5.49 14.18 -28.89
C GLU A 188 5.28 12.72 -28.43
N VAL A 189 4.04 12.33 -28.11
CA VAL A 189 3.73 10.97 -27.70
C VAL A 189 3.77 10.04 -28.91
N LYS A 190 4.59 9.02 -28.85
CA LYS A 190 4.65 7.96 -29.85
C LYS A 190 3.59 6.91 -29.52
N ARG A 191 2.83 6.51 -30.53
CA ARG A 191 1.74 5.54 -30.38
C ARG A 191 1.58 4.69 -31.64
N ILE A 192 1.30 3.41 -31.47
CA ILE A 192 0.85 2.52 -32.55
C ILE A 192 -0.49 1.88 -32.12
N ARG A 193 -1.26 1.36 -33.07
CA ARG A 193 -2.55 0.72 -32.77
C ARG A 193 -2.37 -0.51 -31.89
N PHE A 194 -3.29 -0.74 -30.98
CA PHE A 194 -3.23 -1.82 -29.98
C PHE A 194 -2.99 -3.21 -30.60
N GLU A 195 -3.68 -3.55 -31.69
CA GLU A 195 -3.49 -4.84 -32.36
C GLU A 195 -2.09 -5.01 -32.96
N LYS A 196 -1.43 -3.90 -33.33
CA LYS A 196 -0.04 -3.91 -33.77
C LYS A 196 0.91 -4.00 -32.58
N ALA A 197 0.59 -3.33 -31.48
CA ALA A 197 1.36 -3.39 -30.22
C ALA A 197 1.39 -4.80 -29.65
N LEU A 198 0.25 -5.48 -29.60
CA LEU A 198 0.15 -6.90 -29.16
C LEU A 198 1.00 -7.87 -30.01
N ARG A 199 1.22 -7.56 -31.30
CA ARG A 199 1.99 -8.39 -32.24
C ARG A 199 3.40 -7.86 -32.47
N ALA A 200 3.81 -6.82 -31.77
CA ALA A 200 5.15 -6.27 -31.89
C ALA A 200 6.19 -7.30 -31.45
N SER A 201 7.35 -7.31 -32.09
CA SER A 201 8.47 -8.18 -31.70
C SER A 201 8.99 -7.90 -30.29
N THR A 202 8.62 -6.75 -29.73
CA THR A 202 8.95 -6.31 -28.37
C THR A 202 7.90 -6.66 -27.33
N THR A 203 6.83 -7.36 -27.72
CA THR A 203 5.74 -7.76 -26.78
C THR A 203 5.79 -9.27 -26.56
N HIS A 204 5.96 -9.68 -25.31
CA HIS A 204 6.16 -11.07 -24.91
C HIS A 204 5.18 -11.50 -23.84
N GLN A 205 4.89 -12.79 -23.77
CA GLN A 205 4.14 -13.42 -22.69
C GLN A 205 5.10 -13.87 -21.58
N HIS A 206 4.70 -13.68 -20.33
CA HIS A 206 5.48 -14.09 -19.15
C HIS A 206 4.59 -14.84 -18.15
N ASP A 207 5.06 -15.96 -17.65
CA ASP A 207 4.39 -16.75 -16.61
C ASP A 207 4.72 -16.18 -15.22
N TYR A 208 3.98 -15.14 -14.84
CA TYR A 208 4.11 -14.53 -13.52
C TYR A 208 3.70 -15.48 -12.38
N LEU A 209 2.65 -16.25 -12.62
CA LEU A 209 2.01 -17.09 -11.62
C LEU A 209 2.96 -18.19 -11.14
N THR A 210 3.45 -19.02 -12.06
CA THR A 210 4.34 -20.15 -11.70
C THR A 210 5.63 -19.67 -11.08
N ALA A 211 6.22 -18.58 -11.58
CA ALA A 211 7.46 -18.03 -11.06
C ALA A 211 7.33 -17.60 -9.59
N TYR A 212 6.31 -16.83 -9.27
CA TYR A 212 6.04 -16.34 -7.92
C TYR A 212 5.68 -17.47 -6.96
N ILE A 213 4.72 -18.33 -7.34
CA ILE A 213 4.26 -19.44 -6.48
C ILE A 213 5.39 -20.42 -6.17
N THR A 214 6.24 -20.74 -7.17
CA THR A 214 7.34 -21.67 -6.94
C THR A 214 8.34 -21.16 -5.91
N ASP A 215 8.54 -19.86 -5.85
CA ASP A 215 9.52 -19.21 -4.99
C ASP A 215 9.02 -18.97 -3.55
N LEU A 216 7.70 -19.13 -3.25
CA LEU A 216 7.13 -18.93 -1.91
C LEU A 216 7.82 -19.76 -0.82
N ALA A 217 8.28 -20.98 -1.13
CA ALA A 217 9.01 -21.83 -0.18
C ALA A 217 10.39 -21.28 0.23
N ASN A 218 10.88 -20.23 -0.44
CA ASN A 218 12.12 -19.55 -0.05
C ASN A 218 11.87 -18.38 0.92
N VAL A 219 10.61 -18.00 1.16
CA VAL A 219 10.24 -16.92 2.10
C VAL A 219 9.39 -17.42 3.27
N LEU A 220 8.65 -18.52 3.08
CA LEU A 220 7.75 -19.13 4.07
C LEU A 220 8.07 -20.62 4.26
N ASP A 221 7.78 -21.12 5.47
CA ASP A 221 7.84 -22.56 5.78
C ASP A 221 6.55 -23.26 5.37
N MET A 222 6.40 -23.48 4.07
CA MET A 222 5.22 -24.12 3.48
C MET A 222 5.01 -25.56 3.98
N GLU A 223 6.10 -26.25 4.36
CA GLU A 223 6.03 -27.60 4.92
C GLU A 223 5.39 -27.62 6.32
N ALA A 224 5.70 -26.63 7.15
CA ALA A 224 5.06 -26.48 8.46
C ALA A 224 3.54 -26.24 8.31
N ILE A 225 3.15 -25.36 7.38
CA ILE A 225 1.72 -25.08 7.13
C ILE A 225 1.00 -26.35 6.67
N ARG A 226 1.57 -27.07 5.70
CA ARG A 226 1.03 -28.34 5.21
C ARG A 226 0.90 -29.38 6.32
N GLY A 227 1.94 -29.53 7.14
CA GLY A 227 2.01 -30.54 8.20
C GLY A 227 1.00 -30.33 9.31
N ALA A 228 0.66 -29.10 9.62
CA ALA A 228 -0.30 -28.75 10.68
C ALA A 228 -1.76 -29.07 10.31
N LYS A 229 -2.07 -29.25 9.03
CA LYS A 229 -3.43 -29.56 8.51
C LYS A 229 -4.52 -28.56 8.96
N ILE A 230 -4.13 -27.31 9.26
CA ILE A 230 -5.06 -26.26 9.61
C ILE A 230 -5.96 -25.91 8.42
N THR A 231 -7.21 -25.56 8.73
CA THR A 231 -8.18 -25.12 7.72
C THR A 231 -8.02 -23.64 7.47
N LEU A 232 -7.75 -23.26 6.21
CA LEU A 232 -7.51 -21.90 5.80
C LEU A 232 -8.64 -21.37 4.92
N GLY A 233 -9.05 -20.12 5.11
CA GLY A 233 -9.94 -19.40 4.23
C GLY A 233 -9.26 -18.19 3.61
N VAL A 234 -9.48 -17.92 2.33
CA VAL A 234 -9.00 -16.69 1.70
C VAL A 234 -10.10 -16.01 0.90
N ASP A 235 -10.21 -14.69 1.08
CA ASP A 235 -11.02 -13.82 0.23
C ASP A 235 -10.11 -12.86 -0.52
N PRO A 236 -9.91 -13.05 -1.83
CA PRO A 236 -9.11 -12.13 -2.65
C PRO A 236 -9.80 -10.79 -2.90
N LEU A 237 -10.99 -10.53 -2.32
CA LEU A 237 -11.82 -9.34 -2.51
C LEU A 237 -12.03 -8.98 -3.98
N GLY A 238 -12.07 -9.99 -4.87
CA GLY A 238 -12.19 -9.82 -6.31
C GLY A 238 -10.95 -9.21 -6.98
N GLY A 239 -9.80 -9.25 -6.32
CA GLY A 239 -8.56 -8.61 -6.77
C GLY A 239 -7.69 -9.48 -7.68
N ALA A 240 -6.54 -8.95 -8.07
CA ALA A 240 -5.62 -9.51 -9.07
C ALA A 240 -5.04 -10.89 -8.70
N GLY A 241 -5.06 -11.27 -7.43
CA GLY A 241 -4.57 -12.58 -6.97
C GLY A 241 -5.65 -13.67 -6.95
N VAL A 242 -6.84 -13.44 -7.48
CA VAL A 242 -7.95 -14.41 -7.43
C VAL A 242 -7.54 -15.80 -7.94
N HIS A 243 -6.73 -15.87 -9.00
CA HIS A 243 -6.26 -17.12 -9.59
C HIS A 243 -4.92 -17.61 -9.02
N PHE A 244 -4.33 -16.91 -8.05
CA PHE A 244 -3.08 -17.34 -7.41
C PHE A 244 -3.33 -18.33 -6.26
N TRP A 245 -4.42 -18.18 -5.51
CA TRP A 245 -4.66 -18.94 -4.28
C TRP A 245 -4.93 -20.43 -4.49
N GLY A 246 -5.69 -20.79 -5.54
CA GLY A 246 -5.91 -22.19 -5.92
C GLY A 246 -4.60 -22.92 -6.23
N PRO A 247 -3.78 -22.42 -7.18
CA PRO A 247 -2.45 -22.98 -7.47
C PRO A 247 -1.48 -22.99 -6.29
N ILE A 248 -1.52 -22.01 -5.37
CA ILE A 248 -0.76 -22.05 -4.11
C ILE A 248 -1.20 -23.26 -3.27
N ALA A 249 -2.52 -23.43 -3.08
CA ALA A 249 -3.07 -24.53 -2.31
C ALA A 249 -2.68 -25.90 -2.92
N GLU A 250 -2.82 -26.04 -4.23
CA GLU A 250 -2.48 -27.27 -4.95
C GLU A 250 -0.99 -27.60 -4.84
N ARG A 251 -0.11 -26.63 -5.18
CA ARG A 251 1.33 -26.85 -5.18
C ARG A 251 1.88 -27.27 -3.83
N TYR A 252 1.38 -26.65 -2.77
CA TYR A 252 1.90 -26.88 -1.42
C TYR A 252 1.05 -27.84 -0.59
N GLY A 253 -0.05 -28.37 -1.14
CA GLY A 253 -0.94 -29.30 -0.47
C GLY A 253 -1.61 -28.68 0.76
N LEU A 254 -2.06 -27.41 0.67
CA LEU A 254 -2.69 -26.69 1.77
C LEU A 254 -4.20 -26.96 1.79
N ASN A 255 -4.77 -27.09 2.98
CA ASN A 255 -6.21 -27.13 3.17
C ASN A 255 -6.79 -25.70 3.16
N LEU A 256 -6.75 -25.07 1.97
CA LEU A 256 -7.13 -23.69 1.74
C LEU A 256 -8.36 -23.62 0.84
N THR A 257 -9.36 -22.85 1.27
CA THR A 257 -10.59 -22.57 0.52
C THR A 257 -10.59 -21.12 0.08
N VAL A 258 -10.72 -20.87 -1.22
CA VAL A 258 -11.03 -19.53 -1.76
C VAL A 258 -12.53 -19.31 -1.54
N VAL A 259 -12.90 -18.33 -0.70
CA VAL A 259 -14.31 -18.11 -0.33
C VAL A 259 -15.11 -17.38 -1.40
N SER A 260 -14.42 -16.70 -2.31
CA SER A 260 -15.02 -16.04 -3.47
C SER A 260 -14.01 -15.91 -4.61
N GLU A 261 -14.36 -16.43 -5.77
CA GLU A 261 -13.60 -16.27 -7.02
C GLU A 261 -14.26 -15.23 -7.95
N ALA A 262 -15.23 -14.47 -7.44
CA ALA A 262 -15.94 -13.49 -8.24
C ALA A 262 -15.03 -12.31 -8.60
N VAL A 263 -14.90 -12.04 -9.89
CA VAL A 263 -14.31 -10.83 -10.45
C VAL A 263 -15.41 -10.03 -11.12
N ASP A 264 -15.68 -8.85 -10.63
CA ASP A 264 -16.69 -7.93 -11.17
C ASP A 264 -16.16 -6.50 -10.98
N PRO A 265 -15.91 -5.74 -12.04
CA PRO A 265 -15.34 -4.41 -11.94
C PRO A 265 -16.23 -3.37 -11.24
N THR A 266 -17.49 -3.73 -10.92
CA THR A 266 -18.35 -2.92 -10.04
C THR A 266 -18.17 -3.26 -8.58
N PHE A 267 -17.48 -4.37 -8.25
CA PHE A 267 -17.30 -4.92 -6.90
C PHE A 267 -18.60 -5.03 -6.09
N ARG A 268 -19.72 -5.32 -6.76
CA ARG A 268 -21.07 -5.39 -6.13
C ARG A 268 -21.21 -6.46 -5.05
N PHE A 269 -20.29 -7.40 -4.97
CA PHE A 269 -20.24 -8.43 -3.94
C PHE A 269 -19.67 -7.93 -2.60
N MET A 270 -19.09 -6.72 -2.59
CA MET A 270 -18.57 -6.08 -1.38
C MET A 270 -19.69 -5.42 -0.57
N THR A 271 -19.44 -5.28 0.72
CA THR A 271 -20.21 -4.40 1.59
C THR A 271 -19.64 -2.97 1.53
N VAL A 272 -20.51 -1.99 1.78
CA VAL A 272 -20.15 -0.57 1.77
C VAL A 272 -19.21 -0.28 2.95
N ASP A 273 -18.16 0.46 2.71
CA ASP A 273 -17.18 0.82 3.73
C ASP A 273 -17.65 2.00 4.60
N TRP A 274 -16.85 2.36 5.59
CA TRP A 274 -17.15 3.40 6.60
C TRP A 274 -17.54 4.75 5.99
N ASP A 275 -17.00 5.11 4.82
CA ASP A 275 -17.26 6.37 4.12
C ASP A 275 -18.48 6.34 3.19
N GLY A 276 -19.19 5.22 3.13
CA GLY A 276 -20.36 5.05 2.27
C GLY A 276 -20.02 4.67 0.82
N GLN A 277 -18.78 4.29 0.53
CA GLN A 277 -18.36 3.81 -0.79
C GLN A 277 -18.00 2.31 -0.76
N ILE A 278 -17.92 1.70 -1.92
CA ILE A 278 -17.36 0.36 -2.06
C ILE A 278 -15.84 0.50 -2.05
N ARG A 279 -15.18 -0.17 -1.09
CA ARG A 279 -13.71 -0.25 -0.99
C ARG A 279 -13.29 -1.69 -0.71
N MET A 280 -12.17 -2.09 -1.27
CA MET A 280 -11.62 -3.43 -1.08
C MET A 280 -10.45 -3.39 -0.07
N ASP A 281 -10.70 -2.76 1.09
CA ASP A 281 -9.69 -2.56 2.13
C ASP A 281 -9.72 -3.71 3.16
N PRO A 282 -8.72 -4.60 3.19
CA PRO A 282 -8.67 -5.74 4.10
C PRO A 282 -8.41 -5.34 5.57
N SER A 283 -8.13 -4.07 5.85
CA SER A 283 -8.05 -3.54 7.21
C SER A 283 -9.39 -3.04 7.75
N SER A 284 -10.40 -2.89 6.88
CA SER A 284 -11.71 -2.39 7.26
C SER A 284 -12.64 -3.53 7.69
N ALA A 285 -13.17 -3.44 8.92
CA ALA A 285 -14.17 -4.37 9.40
C ALA A 285 -15.47 -4.34 8.56
N TYR A 286 -15.76 -3.24 7.89
CA TYR A 286 -16.92 -3.12 7.01
C TYR A 286 -16.71 -3.86 5.68
N ALA A 287 -15.56 -3.71 5.05
CA ALA A 287 -15.21 -4.45 3.83
C ALA A 287 -15.05 -5.96 4.08
N MET A 288 -14.58 -6.34 5.28
CA MET A 288 -14.29 -7.71 5.68
C MET A 288 -15.47 -8.48 6.26
N GLN A 289 -16.70 -7.97 6.20
CA GLN A 289 -17.89 -8.57 6.82
C GLN A 289 -18.10 -10.04 6.43
N ARG A 290 -17.87 -10.42 5.18
CA ARG A 290 -17.98 -11.80 4.71
C ARG A 290 -17.05 -12.73 5.50
N LEU A 291 -15.78 -12.38 5.57
CA LEU A 291 -14.76 -13.22 6.18
C LEU A 291 -14.89 -13.25 7.71
N ILE A 292 -15.22 -12.10 8.31
CA ILE A 292 -15.53 -12.00 9.76
C ILE A 292 -16.71 -12.91 10.12
N GLY A 293 -17.76 -12.94 9.29
CA GLY A 293 -18.92 -13.82 9.47
C GLY A 293 -18.59 -15.31 9.33
N MET A 294 -17.42 -15.66 8.77
CA MET A 294 -16.93 -17.03 8.61
C MET A 294 -15.81 -17.41 9.60
N LYS A 295 -15.50 -16.58 10.59
CA LYS A 295 -14.35 -16.79 11.49
C LYS A 295 -14.31 -18.17 12.17
N ASP A 296 -15.47 -18.74 12.47
CA ASP A 296 -15.56 -20.04 13.14
C ASP A 296 -15.50 -21.23 12.15
N ARG A 297 -15.54 -20.95 10.84
CA ARG A 297 -15.47 -21.98 9.78
C ARG A 297 -14.04 -22.45 9.51
N PHE A 298 -13.07 -21.59 9.72
CA PHE A 298 -11.65 -21.84 9.46
C PHE A 298 -10.84 -21.70 10.75
N ASP A 299 -9.69 -22.35 10.83
CA ASP A 299 -8.73 -22.11 11.90
C ASP A 299 -8.11 -20.72 11.77
N LEU A 300 -7.94 -20.28 10.53
CA LEU A 300 -7.44 -18.97 10.16
C LEU A 300 -8.01 -18.56 8.81
N SER A 301 -8.30 -17.27 8.63
CA SER A 301 -8.64 -16.75 7.32
C SER A 301 -8.01 -15.38 7.06
N PHE A 302 -7.85 -15.04 5.79
CA PHE A 302 -7.18 -13.81 5.38
C PHE A 302 -7.74 -13.27 4.06
N ALA A 303 -7.47 -12.00 3.80
CA ALA A 303 -7.83 -11.32 2.57
C ALA A 303 -6.67 -10.45 2.08
N CYS A 304 -6.70 -10.11 0.79
CA CYS A 304 -5.85 -9.09 0.20
C CYS A 304 -6.70 -8.05 -0.52
N ASP A 305 -6.20 -6.82 -0.66
CA ASP A 305 -6.84 -5.80 -1.46
C ASP A 305 -6.72 -6.09 -2.96
N THR A 306 -7.23 -5.20 -3.79
CA THR A 306 -7.41 -5.47 -5.22
C THR A 306 -6.09 -5.78 -5.94
N ASP A 307 -5.00 -5.14 -5.60
CA ASP A 307 -3.68 -5.39 -6.18
C ASP A 307 -2.75 -6.25 -5.29
N HIS A 308 -3.32 -6.82 -4.21
CA HIS A 308 -2.64 -7.74 -3.29
C HIS A 308 -1.37 -7.18 -2.64
N ASP A 309 -1.30 -5.85 -2.45
CA ASP A 309 -0.20 -5.22 -1.73
C ASP A 309 -0.49 -5.06 -0.22
N ARG A 310 -1.73 -5.37 0.23
CA ARG A 310 -2.18 -5.34 1.62
C ARG A 310 -2.81 -6.66 2.04
N HIS A 311 -2.81 -6.88 3.36
CA HIS A 311 -3.38 -8.08 3.97
C HIS A 311 -4.38 -7.75 5.08
N GLY A 312 -5.32 -8.67 5.30
CA GLY A 312 -6.19 -8.69 6.48
C GLY A 312 -6.21 -10.10 7.04
N VAL A 313 -6.07 -10.25 8.35
CA VAL A 313 -6.02 -11.55 9.02
C VAL A 313 -7.20 -11.64 9.99
N VAL A 314 -8.00 -12.71 9.85
CA VAL A 314 -9.13 -13.01 10.72
C VAL A 314 -8.84 -14.31 11.46
N THR A 315 -8.80 -14.24 12.79
CA THR A 315 -8.54 -15.37 13.69
C THR A 315 -9.80 -15.78 14.44
N ARG A 316 -9.83 -17.00 14.94
CA ARG A 316 -10.91 -17.45 15.83
C ARG A 316 -10.91 -16.69 17.14
N SER A 317 -9.73 -16.44 17.70
CA SER A 317 -9.56 -15.83 19.03
C SER A 317 -9.98 -14.36 19.07
N ALA A 318 -9.64 -13.58 18.03
CA ALA A 318 -9.77 -12.12 18.04
C ALA A 318 -10.61 -11.54 16.87
N GLY A 319 -11.05 -12.37 15.91
CA GLY A 319 -11.69 -11.89 14.70
C GLY A 319 -10.70 -11.18 13.77
N LEU A 320 -11.11 -10.08 13.12
CA LEU A 320 -10.21 -9.27 12.29
C LEU A 320 -9.18 -8.56 13.16
N LEU A 321 -7.90 -8.87 12.93
CA LEU A 321 -6.80 -8.20 13.62
C LEU A 321 -6.55 -6.82 13.00
N PRO A 322 -6.47 -5.75 13.81
CA PRO A 322 -5.94 -4.48 13.32
C PRO A 322 -4.53 -4.66 12.75
N PRO A 323 -4.15 -3.95 11.66
CA PRO A 323 -2.84 -4.13 11.04
C PRO A 323 -1.66 -3.98 12.01
N ASN A 324 -1.67 -2.96 12.87
CA ASN A 324 -0.63 -2.77 13.88
C ASN A 324 -0.47 -3.98 14.82
N HIS A 325 -1.56 -4.66 15.17
CA HIS A 325 -1.52 -5.84 16.03
C HIS A 325 -0.85 -7.01 15.31
N TYR A 326 -1.28 -7.26 14.08
CA TYR A 326 -0.71 -8.35 13.30
C TYR A 326 0.76 -8.09 12.94
N LEU A 327 1.14 -6.85 12.57
CA LEU A 327 2.54 -6.51 12.30
C LEU A 327 3.44 -6.78 13.52
N ALA A 328 2.99 -6.44 14.73
CA ALA A 328 3.75 -6.71 15.96
C ALA A 328 3.98 -8.22 16.16
N VAL A 329 2.97 -9.05 15.91
CA VAL A 329 3.08 -10.53 15.96
C VAL A 329 4.00 -11.06 14.87
N ALA A 330 3.84 -10.59 13.63
CA ALA A 330 4.68 -11.00 12.51
C ALA A 330 6.16 -10.70 12.77
N ILE A 331 6.47 -9.50 13.23
CA ILE A 331 7.83 -9.09 13.62
C ILE A 331 8.35 -9.96 14.76
N PHE A 332 7.56 -10.14 15.82
CA PHE A 332 7.96 -10.95 16.97
C PHE A 332 8.30 -12.38 16.55
N TYR A 333 7.50 -13.00 15.68
CA TYR A 333 7.74 -14.33 15.17
C TYR A 333 8.95 -14.39 14.23
N LEU A 334 9.00 -13.54 13.21
CA LEU A 334 10.04 -13.60 12.17
C LEU A 334 11.44 -13.49 12.75
N PHE A 335 11.69 -12.53 13.64
CA PHE A 335 13.03 -12.29 14.19
C PHE A 335 13.49 -13.37 15.18
N GLN A 336 12.60 -14.28 15.58
CA GLN A 336 12.95 -15.47 16.39
C GLN A 336 13.08 -16.74 15.52
N HIS A 337 12.43 -16.79 14.33
CA HIS A 337 12.34 -18.00 13.51
C HIS A 337 13.08 -17.88 12.17
N ARG A 338 13.90 -16.86 11.99
CA ARG A 338 14.74 -16.66 10.80
C ARG A 338 16.23 -16.61 11.17
N PRO A 339 16.84 -17.78 11.51
CA PRO A 339 18.20 -17.84 12.07
C PRO A 339 19.30 -17.41 11.08
N LYS A 340 19.00 -17.35 9.78
CA LYS A 340 19.97 -16.90 8.76
C LYS A 340 19.91 -15.38 8.53
N TRP A 341 18.95 -14.67 9.12
CA TRP A 341 18.93 -13.23 9.03
C TRP A 341 20.08 -12.62 9.80
N ARG A 342 20.62 -11.52 9.30
CA ARG A 342 21.71 -10.81 9.97
C ARG A 342 21.30 -10.39 11.39
N GLN A 343 22.23 -10.44 12.33
CA GLN A 343 21.98 -10.00 13.70
C GLN A 343 21.55 -8.52 13.75
N GLU A 344 22.11 -7.71 12.86
CA GLU A 344 21.90 -6.27 12.76
C GLU A 344 20.69 -5.91 11.89
N ALA A 345 20.02 -6.89 11.28
CA ALA A 345 18.83 -6.61 10.46
C ALA A 345 17.78 -5.85 11.30
N ALA A 346 17.42 -4.68 10.80
CA ALA A 346 16.50 -3.78 11.48
C ALA A 346 15.03 -4.09 11.17
N ILE A 347 14.15 -3.58 12.01
CA ILE A 347 12.71 -3.59 11.87
C ILE A 347 12.26 -2.24 11.30
N GLY A 348 11.76 -2.23 10.06
CA GLY A 348 11.22 -1.03 9.42
C GLY A 348 9.76 -0.78 9.80
N LYS A 349 9.45 0.44 10.25
CA LYS A 349 8.07 0.91 10.48
C LYS A 349 7.90 2.37 10.09
N THR A 350 6.66 2.81 9.88
CA THR A 350 6.36 4.23 9.68
C THR A 350 6.23 4.97 11.01
N ALA A 351 6.43 6.29 10.98
CA ALA A 351 6.29 7.15 12.15
C ALA A 351 4.88 7.15 12.77
N VAL A 352 3.89 6.66 12.04
CA VAL A 352 2.49 6.57 12.48
C VAL A 352 2.04 5.14 12.83
N SER A 353 2.93 4.15 12.70
CA SER A 353 2.69 2.79 13.18
C SER A 353 2.81 2.71 14.71
N SER A 354 2.15 1.72 15.29
CA SER A 354 2.10 1.51 16.75
C SER A 354 3.47 1.41 17.41
N GLN A 355 3.61 1.99 18.59
CA GLN A 355 4.76 1.79 19.48
C GLN A 355 4.81 0.39 20.11
N MET A 356 3.80 -0.46 19.93
CA MET A 356 3.93 -1.88 20.23
C MET A 356 5.11 -2.50 19.45
N ILE A 357 5.34 -2.06 18.21
CA ILE A 357 6.48 -2.50 17.38
C ILE A 357 7.81 -2.09 18.04
N ASP A 358 7.90 -0.88 18.60
CA ASP A 358 9.10 -0.40 19.33
C ASP A 358 9.39 -1.28 20.55
N ARG A 359 8.34 -1.64 21.30
CA ARG A 359 8.46 -2.51 22.47
C ARG A 359 8.88 -3.93 22.10
N VAL A 360 8.32 -4.45 21.01
CA VAL A 360 8.72 -5.75 20.44
C VAL A 360 10.18 -5.70 19.96
N ALA A 361 10.60 -4.65 19.26
CA ALA A 361 11.97 -4.48 18.82
C ALA A 361 12.96 -4.44 20.00
N ALA A 362 12.62 -3.68 21.04
CA ALA A 362 13.42 -3.63 22.29
C ALA A 362 13.51 -5.00 22.97
N LYS A 363 12.38 -5.75 23.09
CA LYS A 363 12.35 -7.11 23.63
C LYS A 363 13.23 -8.08 22.84
N LEU A 364 13.26 -7.95 21.52
CA LEU A 364 14.07 -8.78 20.62
C LEU A 364 15.54 -8.33 20.54
N GLY A 365 15.90 -7.16 21.10
CA GLY A 365 17.23 -6.57 20.95
C GLY A 365 17.56 -6.22 19.49
N ARG A 366 16.57 -5.81 18.71
CA ARG A 366 16.71 -5.48 17.28
C ARG A 366 16.65 -3.98 17.04
N PRO A 367 17.47 -3.44 16.11
CA PRO A 367 17.38 -2.04 15.74
C PRO A 367 16.05 -1.72 15.07
N LEU A 368 15.54 -0.51 15.33
CA LEU A 368 14.34 0.04 14.74
C LEU A 368 14.71 1.06 13.66
N TYR A 369 14.05 0.98 12.51
CA TYR A 369 14.18 1.91 11.39
C TYR A 369 12.84 2.62 11.17
N GLU A 370 12.61 3.71 11.92
CA GLU A 370 11.38 4.51 11.80
C GLU A 370 11.54 5.57 10.72
N VAL A 371 10.61 5.56 9.74
CA VAL A 371 10.64 6.41 8.54
C VAL A 371 9.31 7.16 8.35
N PRO A 372 9.23 8.18 7.47
CA PRO A 372 7.96 8.79 7.10
C PRO A 372 7.00 7.76 6.46
N VAL A 373 5.72 8.11 6.36
CA VAL A 373 4.73 7.27 5.65
C VAL A 373 5.12 7.09 4.18
N GLY A 374 5.09 5.86 3.71
CA GLY A 374 5.40 5.45 2.35
C GLY A 374 6.42 4.32 2.27
N PHE A 375 6.03 3.24 1.62
CA PHE A 375 6.82 2.00 1.55
C PHE A 375 8.18 2.18 0.84
N LYS A 376 8.29 3.19 -0.03
CA LYS A 376 9.54 3.55 -0.73
C LYS A 376 10.76 3.73 0.17
N TRP A 377 10.54 4.07 1.45
CA TRP A 377 11.62 4.26 2.41
C TRP A 377 12.25 2.96 2.92
N PHE A 378 11.60 1.82 2.67
CA PHE A 378 12.12 0.50 3.05
C PHE A 378 12.88 -0.19 1.91
N VAL A 379 12.77 0.32 0.67
CA VAL A 379 13.27 -0.32 -0.56
C VAL A 379 14.74 -0.70 -0.45
N ASP A 380 15.60 0.26 -0.15
CA ASP A 380 17.05 0.04 -0.11
C ASP A 380 17.43 -0.95 0.99
N GLY A 381 16.84 -0.81 2.18
CA GLY A 381 17.13 -1.68 3.31
C GLY A 381 16.63 -3.13 3.12
N LEU A 382 15.50 -3.32 2.42
CA LEU A 382 15.02 -4.65 2.03
C LEU A 382 15.93 -5.25 0.95
N LEU A 383 16.39 -4.42 0.00
CA LEU A 383 17.22 -4.85 -1.11
C LEU A 383 18.61 -5.31 -0.65
N ASP A 384 19.25 -4.58 0.26
CA ASP A 384 20.59 -4.88 0.76
C ASP A 384 20.61 -5.80 2.00
N GLY A 385 19.42 -6.11 2.56
CA GLY A 385 19.22 -6.95 3.73
C GLY A 385 19.60 -6.29 5.05
N SER A 386 19.74 -4.96 5.11
CA SER A 386 19.83 -4.20 6.36
C SER A 386 18.48 -4.12 7.09
N LEU A 387 17.37 -4.33 6.36
CA LEU A 387 16.05 -4.57 6.93
C LEU A 387 15.64 -6.04 6.75
N GLY A 388 15.23 -6.69 7.83
CA GLY A 388 14.58 -7.99 7.77
C GLY A 388 13.08 -7.87 7.47
N PHE A 389 12.50 -6.74 7.85
CA PHE A 389 11.06 -6.46 7.74
C PHE A 389 10.82 -4.97 7.50
N GLY A 390 9.84 -4.65 6.66
CA GLY A 390 9.29 -3.31 6.49
C GLY A 390 7.77 -3.36 6.47
N GLY A 391 7.10 -2.50 7.26
CA GLY A 391 5.64 -2.52 7.35
C GLY A 391 5.01 -1.17 7.68
N GLU A 392 3.77 -1.01 7.25
CA GLU A 392 2.94 0.19 7.43
C GLU A 392 1.63 -0.17 8.14
N GLU A 393 1.11 0.74 8.96
CA GLU A 393 -0.17 0.62 9.65
C GLU A 393 -1.36 0.45 8.70
N SER A 394 -1.16 0.70 7.41
CA SER A 394 -2.13 0.50 6.33
C SER A 394 -2.22 -0.96 5.85
N ALA A 395 -1.65 -1.91 6.59
CA ALA A 395 -1.60 -3.34 6.29
C ALA A 395 -0.70 -3.73 5.10
N GLY A 396 0.23 -2.87 4.70
CA GLY A 396 1.26 -3.20 3.72
C GLY A 396 2.56 -3.64 4.41
N ALA A 397 3.13 -4.76 4.01
CA ALA A 397 4.40 -5.25 4.54
C ALA A 397 5.17 -6.08 3.50
N SER A 398 6.48 -6.17 3.70
CA SER A 398 7.34 -7.18 3.06
C SER A 398 8.46 -7.56 4.03
N PHE A 399 9.04 -8.74 3.84
CA PHE A 399 10.14 -9.24 4.67
C PHE A 399 11.09 -10.13 3.86
N ALA A 400 12.29 -10.30 4.39
CA ALA A 400 13.34 -11.07 3.72
C ALA A 400 13.00 -12.56 3.61
N ARG A 401 13.62 -13.23 2.65
CA ARG A 401 13.59 -14.69 2.48
C ARG A 401 14.14 -15.40 3.70
N LEU A 402 13.94 -16.71 3.76
CA LEU A 402 14.51 -17.58 4.81
C LEU A 402 16.03 -17.47 4.95
N ASP A 403 16.72 -17.19 3.87
CA ASP A 403 18.17 -17.02 3.83
C ASP A 403 18.67 -15.58 4.11
N GLY A 404 17.74 -14.63 4.31
CA GLY A 404 18.03 -13.22 4.55
C GLY A 404 18.20 -12.38 3.29
N THR A 405 18.04 -12.94 2.10
CA THR A 405 18.01 -12.16 0.85
C THR A 405 16.65 -11.52 0.61
N VAL A 406 16.62 -10.52 -0.28
CA VAL A 406 15.39 -9.79 -0.60
C VAL A 406 14.33 -10.71 -1.22
N TRP A 407 13.08 -10.57 -0.77
CA TRP A 407 11.90 -11.15 -1.42
C TRP A 407 11.28 -10.17 -2.42
N THR A 408 10.61 -9.14 -1.93
CA THR A 408 10.10 -7.99 -2.69
C THR A 408 10.50 -6.70 -2.00
N THR A 409 10.61 -5.63 -2.75
CA THR A 409 10.86 -4.28 -2.25
C THR A 409 9.60 -3.41 -2.34
N ASP A 410 8.52 -3.95 -2.93
CA ASP A 410 7.17 -3.43 -2.76
C ASP A 410 6.41 -4.24 -1.72
N LYS A 411 5.30 -3.71 -1.23
CA LYS A 411 4.40 -4.39 -0.30
C LYS A 411 3.86 -5.67 -0.93
N ASP A 412 3.73 -6.69 -0.13
CA ASP A 412 3.18 -7.98 -0.49
C ASP A 412 2.10 -8.36 0.52
N GLY A 413 0.88 -8.60 0.06
CA GLY A 413 -0.22 -9.05 0.92
C GLY A 413 -0.28 -10.57 1.06
N ILE A 414 0.30 -11.30 0.09
CA ILE A 414 0.22 -12.76 0.05
C ILE A 414 1.13 -13.38 1.11
N ILE A 415 2.38 -12.91 1.22
CA ILE A 415 3.31 -13.51 2.19
C ILE A 415 2.94 -13.21 3.65
N PRO A 416 2.45 -12.03 4.07
CA PRO A 416 1.94 -11.84 5.42
C PRO A 416 0.69 -12.68 5.71
N ALA A 417 -0.20 -12.84 4.73
CA ALA A 417 -1.37 -13.71 4.88
C ALA A 417 -0.95 -15.17 5.15
N LEU A 418 -0.04 -15.73 4.36
CA LEU A 418 0.50 -17.07 4.54
C LEU A 418 1.40 -17.19 5.77
N LEU A 419 2.08 -16.11 6.18
CA LEU A 419 2.86 -16.07 7.43
C LEU A 419 1.96 -16.28 8.65
N ALA A 420 0.73 -15.77 8.65
CA ALA A 420 -0.21 -16.04 9.73
C ALA A 420 -0.50 -17.55 9.85
N ALA A 421 -0.58 -18.26 8.71
CA ALA A 421 -0.72 -19.71 8.70
C ALA A 421 0.57 -20.43 9.20
N GLU A 422 1.77 -19.94 8.82
CA GLU A 422 3.04 -20.46 9.33
C GLU A 422 3.14 -20.30 10.86
N ILE A 423 2.79 -19.11 11.37
CA ILE A 423 2.76 -18.83 12.82
C ILE A 423 1.84 -19.81 13.54
N THR A 424 0.61 -19.96 13.05
CA THR A 424 -0.38 -20.87 13.65
C THR A 424 0.10 -22.32 13.61
N ALA A 425 0.67 -22.74 12.48
CA ALA A 425 1.20 -24.09 12.29
C ALA A 425 2.37 -24.42 13.23
N ARG A 426 3.29 -23.47 13.40
CA ARG A 426 4.50 -23.65 14.21
C ARG A 426 4.25 -23.55 15.71
N LEU A 427 3.37 -22.64 16.12
CA LEU A 427 3.14 -22.36 17.54
C LEU A 427 1.90 -23.05 18.11
N GLY A 428 1.03 -23.62 17.26
CA GLY A 428 -0.25 -24.22 17.68
C GLY A 428 -1.25 -23.20 18.22
N ARG A 429 -1.03 -21.91 17.95
CA ARG A 429 -1.82 -20.78 18.46
C ARG A 429 -1.98 -19.74 17.36
N ASP A 430 -3.13 -19.12 17.27
CA ASP A 430 -3.37 -18.10 16.25
C ASP A 430 -2.70 -16.75 16.59
N PRO A 431 -2.49 -15.86 15.62
CA PRO A 431 -1.87 -14.55 15.86
C PRO A 431 -2.59 -13.67 16.87
N GLY A 432 -3.92 -13.83 17.07
CA GLY A 432 -4.66 -13.08 18.07
C GLY A 432 -4.27 -13.46 19.50
N GLU A 433 -4.10 -14.76 19.76
CA GLU A 433 -3.64 -15.27 21.07
C GLU A 433 -2.22 -14.79 21.38
N ILE A 434 -1.33 -14.78 20.37
CA ILE A 434 0.05 -14.30 20.53
C ILE A 434 0.06 -12.81 20.81
N TYR A 435 -0.78 -12.03 20.13
CA TYR A 435 -0.93 -10.62 20.42
C TYR A 435 -1.42 -10.35 21.84
N GLY A 436 -2.34 -11.18 22.35
CA GLY A 436 -2.77 -11.14 23.75
C GLY A 436 -1.61 -11.30 24.74
N ASP A 437 -0.68 -12.22 24.48
CA ASP A 437 0.53 -12.37 25.32
C ASP A 437 1.43 -11.13 25.25
N LEU A 438 1.61 -10.58 24.04
CA LEU A 438 2.42 -9.35 23.86
C LEU A 438 1.80 -8.18 24.63
N THR A 439 0.48 -8.01 24.58
CA THR A 439 -0.18 -6.91 25.33
C THR A 439 -0.11 -7.11 26.84
N HIS A 440 -0.24 -8.35 27.32
CA HIS A 440 -0.10 -8.67 28.73
C HIS A 440 1.32 -8.33 29.24
N GLU A 441 2.35 -8.59 28.46
CA GLU A 441 3.74 -8.36 28.86
C GLU A 441 4.19 -6.92 28.61
N LEU A 442 3.85 -6.34 27.47
CA LEU A 442 4.37 -5.07 26.99
C LEU A 442 3.39 -3.89 27.18
N GLY A 443 2.17 -4.17 27.65
CA GLY A 443 1.08 -3.19 27.77
C GLY A 443 0.17 -3.16 26.57
N GLU A 444 -1.12 -2.88 26.79
CA GLU A 444 -2.15 -2.84 25.76
C GLU A 444 -2.28 -1.42 25.19
N PRO A 445 -2.03 -1.20 23.88
CA PRO A 445 -2.22 0.09 23.26
C PRO A 445 -3.69 0.31 22.86
N ALA A 446 -4.20 1.51 23.12
CA ALA A 446 -5.36 2.06 22.47
C ALA A 446 -4.87 2.99 21.34
N TYR A 447 -5.34 2.80 20.12
CA TYR A 447 -4.92 3.54 18.94
C TYR A 447 -6.12 4.12 18.21
N ASP A 448 -5.98 5.34 17.68
CA ASP A 448 -7.03 5.98 16.89
C ASP A 448 -6.43 6.84 15.78
N ARG A 449 -7.24 7.06 14.73
CA ARG A 449 -6.93 7.93 13.61
C ARG A 449 -8.10 8.88 13.37
N VAL A 450 -7.86 10.17 13.52
CA VAL A 450 -8.83 11.23 13.28
C VAL A 450 -8.47 11.96 11.99
N GLU A 451 -9.48 12.27 11.19
CA GLU A 451 -9.35 13.01 9.93
C GLU A 451 -10.22 14.27 9.98
N ALA A 452 -9.69 15.39 9.48
CA ALA A 452 -10.42 16.63 9.37
C ALA A 452 -10.11 17.37 8.07
N PRO A 453 -11.08 18.13 7.50
CA PRO A 453 -10.88 18.91 6.28
C PRO A 453 -9.72 19.91 6.42
N ALA A 454 -8.94 20.08 5.36
CA ALA A 454 -7.85 21.05 5.29
C ALA A 454 -7.71 21.61 3.88
N THR A 455 -7.67 22.93 3.77
CA THR A 455 -7.37 23.61 2.50
C THR A 455 -5.92 23.33 2.05
N PRO A 456 -5.59 23.49 0.76
CA PRO A 456 -4.21 23.36 0.28
C PRO A 456 -3.21 24.25 1.05
N ALA A 457 -3.60 25.46 1.43
CA ALA A 457 -2.77 26.36 2.24
C ALA A 457 -2.52 25.78 3.65
N GLN A 458 -3.54 25.28 4.32
CA GLN A 458 -3.43 24.64 5.63
C GLN A 458 -2.57 23.37 5.57
N ARG A 459 -2.70 22.56 4.52
CA ARG A 459 -1.85 21.39 4.31
C ARG A 459 -0.37 21.76 4.17
N LYS A 460 -0.05 22.82 3.43
CA LYS A 460 1.33 23.33 3.31
C LYS A 460 1.87 23.82 4.66
N LEU A 461 1.06 24.53 5.45
CA LEU A 461 1.46 24.98 6.79
C LEU A 461 1.76 23.80 7.72
N LEU A 462 0.89 22.79 7.73
CA LEU A 462 1.08 21.60 8.56
C LEU A 462 2.32 20.80 8.14
N ALA A 463 2.56 20.66 6.83
CA ALA A 463 3.75 19.99 6.30
C ALA A 463 5.07 20.72 6.64
N ALA A 464 5.01 22.03 6.83
CA ALA A 464 6.18 22.89 7.11
C ALA A 464 6.37 23.18 8.61
N LEU A 465 5.62 22.54 9.51
CA LEU A 465 5.77 22.74 10.95
C LEU A 465 7.18 22.40 11.40
N SER A 466 7.73 23.25 12.26
CA SER A 466 8.99 22.99 12.98
C SER A 466 8.72 22.62 14.44
N PRO A 467 9.62 21.88 15.11
CA PRO A 467 9.45 21.52 16.52
C PRO A 467 9.23 22.72 17.45
N GLY A 468 9.87 23.86 17.15
CA GLY A 468 9.74 25.10 17.96
C GLY A 468 8.37 25.78 17.86
N GLN A 469 7.56 25.45 16.85
CA GLN A 469 6.19 25.94 16.68
C GLN A 469 5.17 25.11 17.48
N VAL A 470 5.55 23.91 17.90
CA VAL A 470 4.69 23.00 18.68
C VAL A 470 4.93 23.23 20.16
N ARG A 471 4.06 24.05 20.79
CA ARG A 471 4.13 24.30 22.23
C ARG A 471 3.34 23.25 23.00
N CYS A 472 4.01 22.17 23.37
CA CYS A 472 3.40 21.05 24.08
C CYS A 472 4.35 20.61 25.23
N PRO A 473 4.27 21.21 26.43
CA PRO A 473 5.13 20.83 27.56
C PRO A 473 4.75 19.46 28.14
N ASP A 474 3.49 19.09 28.06
CA ASP A 474 2.97 17.80 28.47
C ASP A 474 1.95 17.28 27.43
N LEU A 475 1.82 15.95 27.37
CA LEU A 475 0.86 15.25 26.54
C LEU A 475 -0.04 14.41 27.44
N ALA A 476 -1.30 14.79 27.56
CA ALA A 476 -2.31 14.16 28.43
C ALA A 476 -1.84 14.01 29.90
N GLY A 477 -1.08 14.99 30.40
CA GLY A 477 -0.53 15.01 31.76
C GLY A 477 0.82 14.33 31.93
N GLU A 478 1.45 13.86 30.86
CA GLU A 478 2.81 13.31 30.87
C GLU A 478 3.79 14.26 30.20
N LYS A 479 4.99 14.38 30.79
CA LYS A 479 6.06 15.21 30.21
C LYS A 479 6.39 14.74 28.79
N VAL A 480 6.39 15.67 27.83
CA VAL A 480 6.83 15.40 26.46
C VAL A 480 8.31 15.01 26.44
N GLN A 481 8.61 13.90 25.79
CA GLN A 481 9.97 13.38 25.63
C GLN A 481 10.59 13.84 24.31
N SER A 482 9.81 13.92 23.24
CA SER A 482 10.29 14.37 21.94
C SER A 482 9.21 15.07 21.12
N VAL A 483 9.64 16.04 20.31
CA VAL A 483 8.87 16.65 19.22
C VAL A 483 9.74 16.59 17.98
N ILE A 484 9.33 15.82 16.98
CA ILE A 484 10.12 15.60 15.77
C ILE A 484 9.32 15.93 14.51
N THR A 485 10.01 16.42 13.50
CA THR A 485 9.51 16.68 12.13
C THR A 485 10.32 15.94 11.08
N GLU A 486 11.35 15.22 11.51
CA GLU A 486 12.17 14.32 10.69
C GLU A 486 12.16 12.92 11.31
N ALA A 487 12.17 11.91 10.46
CA ALA A 487 12.17 10.52 10.90
C ALA A 487 13.52 10.09 11.45
N PRO A 488 13.58 9.39 12.60
CA PRO A 488 14.84 8.97 13.20
C PRO A 488 15.68 8.03 12.35
N GLY A 489 15.04 7.20 11.52
CA GLY A 489 15.74 6.17 10.75
C GLY A 489 16.52 6.70 9.54
N ASN A 490 16.00 7.73 8.86
CA ASN A 490 16.59 8.22 7.60
C ASN A 490 16.70 9.75 7.49
N HIS A 491 16.37 10.48 8.57
CA HIS A 491 16.36 11.95 8.61
C HIS A 491 15.48 12.61 7.54
N ALA A 492 14.57 11.87 6.92
CA ALA A 492 13.65 12.42 5.94
C ALA A 492 12.51 13.19 6.65
N PRO A 493 12.00 14.27 6.03
CA PRO A 493 10.89 15.04 6.59
C PRO A 493 9.64 14.17 6.76
N LEU A 494 9.01 14.21 7.95
CA LEU A 494 7.73 13.53 8.20
C LEU A 494 6.57 14.12 7.39
N GLY A 495 6.76 15.34 6.89
CA GLY A 495 5.68 16.11 6.30
C GLY A 495 4.59 16.49 7.30
N GLY A 496 4.97 16.71 8.55
CA GLY A 496 4.13 17.00 9.70
C GLY A 496 4.93 16.93 10.98
N VAL A 497 4.28 16.65 12.10
CA VAL A 497 4.90 16.58 13.44
C VAL A 497 4.51 15.30 14.16
N LYS A 498 5.45 14.74 14.94
CA LYS A 498 5.18 13.67 15.92
C LYS A 498 5.61 14.15 17.30
N VAL A 499 4.74 13.98 18.29
CA VAL A 499 4.99 14.31 19.72
C VAL A 499 4.87 13.02 20.52
N THR A 500 5.86 12.75 21.36
CA THR A 500 5.93 11.49 22.12
C THR A 500 6.09 11.80 23.60
N ALA A 501 5.33 11.10 24.45
CA ALA A 501 5.47 11.03 25.90
C ALA A 501 5.82 9.60 26.35
N ALA A 502 5.82 9.32 27.64
CA ALA A 502 6.23 8.02 28.18
C ALA A 502 5.29 6.87 27.78
N THR A 503 3.98 7.11 27.72
CA THR A 503 2.97 6.08 27.46
C THR A 503 2.01 6.45 26.34
N GLY A 504 2.29 7.52 25.59
CA GLY A 504 1.43 7.94 24.48
C GLY A 504 2.14 8.85 23.50
N TRP A 505 1.59 8.96 22.33
CA TRP A 505 2.09 9.81 21.26
C TRP A 505 0.96 10.24 20.32
N PHE A 506 1.20 11.29 19.56
CA PHE A 506 0.44 11.60 18.37
C PHE A 506 1.35 12.02 17.21
N ALA A 507 0.87 11.82 15.99
CA ALA A 507 1.45 12.39 14.79
C ALA A 507 0.36 13.08 13.96
N ALA A 508 0.62 14.30 13.50
CA ALA A 508 -0.28 15.07 12.67
C ALA A 508 0.38 15.39 11.33
N ARG A 509 -0.30 15.07 10.23
CA ARG A 509 0.21 15.30 8.86
C ARG A 509 -0.91 15.56 7.86
N PRO A 510 -0.68 16.35 6.79
CA PRO A 510 -1.62 16.46 5.69
C PRO A 510 -1.75 15.14 4.93
N SER A 511 -2.91 14.91 4.31
CA SER A 511 -3.05 13.88 3.28
C SER A 511 -2.30 14.31 2.01
N GLY A 512 -1.64 13.34 1.35
CA GLY A 512 -0.99 13.58 0.07
C GLY A 512 -1.95 13.68 -1.12
N THR A 513 -3.17 13.13 -0.97
CA THR A 513 -4.12 12.93 -2.09
C THR A 513 -5.49 13.56 -1.85
N GLU A 514 -5.83 13.88 -0.60
CA GLU A 514 -7.15 14.37 -0.20
C GLU A 514 -7.03 15.72 0.52
N ASP A 515 -8.09 16.53 0.49
CA ASP A 515 -8.17 17.84 1.16
C ASP A 515 -8.46 17.69 2.66
N ILE A 516 -7.64 16.86 3.32
CA ILE A 516 -7.72 16.57 4.76
C ILE A 516 -6.34 16.56 5.40
N TYR A 517 -6.30 16.65 6.72
CA TYR A 517 -5.18 16.19 7.51
C TYR A 517 -5.59 15.03 8.41
N LYS A 518 -4.60 14.27 8.85
CA LYS A 518 -4.77 13.08 9.69
C LYS A 518 -3.99 13.26 10.98
N ILE A 519 -4.64 12.95 12.10
CA ILE A 519 -4.01 12.79 13.41
C ILE A 519 -4.05 11.30 13.73
N TYR A 520 -2.90 10.72 13.98
CA TYR A 520 -2.72 9.39 14.51
C TYR A 520 -2.32 9.52 15.98
N ALA A 521 -2.94 8.76 16.85
CA ALA A 521 -2.66 8.81 18.28
C ALA A 521 -2.69 7.42 18.91
N GLU A 522 -1.87 7.22 19.94
CA GLU A 522 -1.82 5.97 20.68
C GLU A 522 -1.55 6.25 22.16
N SER A 523 -2.16 5.42 23.02
CA SER A 523 -1.96 5.44 24.48
C SER A 523 -1.83 4.03 25.02
N PHE A 524 -0.87 3.78 25.89
CA PHE A 524 -0.74 2.56 26.68
C PHE A 524 -1.40 2.65 28.08
N ARG A 525 -2.23 3.68 28.30
CA ARG A 525 -3.07 3.86 29.50
C ARG A 525 -4.57 3.83 29.19
N GLY A 526 -4.92 3.24 28.05
CA GLY A 526 -6.30 3.04 27.64
C GLY A 526 -6.95 4.26 26.98
N LYS A 527 -8.26 4.14 26.77
CA LYS A 527 -9.03 5.06 25.94
C LYS A 527 -9.12 6.47 26.51
N ASP A 528 -9.27 6.64 27.82
CA ASP A 528 -9.43 7.98 28.44
C ASP A 528 -8.17 8.86 28.23
N GLN A 529 -6.98 8.26 28.25
CA GLN A 529 -5.76 9.00 27.91
C GLN A 529 -5.66 9.24 26.41
N LEU A 530 -6.03 8.26 25.58
CA LEU A 530 -6.05 8.41 24.13
C LEU A 530 -6.96 9.58 23.71
N ASP A 531 -8.17 9.66 24.25
CA ASP A 531 -9.10 10.73 23.93
C ASP A 531 -8.52 12.11 24.26
N ARG A 532 -7.87 12.26 25.43
CA ARG A 532 -7.16 13.50 25.80
C ARG A 532 -5.97 13.82 24.87
N ILE A 533 -5.23 12.80 24.43
CA ILE A 533 -4.15 12.99 23.44
C ILE A 533 -4.72 13.52 22.13
N VAL A 534 -5.82 12.95 21.65
CA VAL A 534 -6.49 13.36 20.40
C VAL A 534 -6.99 14.82 20.52
N GLU A 535 -7.67 15.18 21.61
CA GLU A 535 -8.14 16.54 21.86
C GLU A 535 -6.98 17.54 21.90
N GLN A 536 -5.91 17.21 22.59
CA GLN A 536 -4.72 18.06 22.70
C GLN A 536 -3.98 18.18 21.34
N ALA A 537 -3.87 17.09 20.59
CA ALA A 537 -3.31 17.09 19.25
C ALA A 537 -4.11 17.98 18.29
N GLN A 538 -5.45 17.91 18.36
CA GLN A 538 -6.34 18.76 17.57
C GLN A 538 -6.11 20.24 17.91
N ALA A 539 -6.06 20.59 19.20
CA ALA A 539 -5.82 21.97 19.65
C ALA A 539 -4.45 22.51 19.17
N ILE A 540 -3.40 21.68 19.18
CA ILE A 540 -2.06 22.03 18.66
C ILE A 540 -2.11 22.29 17.15
N VAL A 541 -2.77 21.43 16.38
CA VAL A 541 -2.92 21.60 14.94
C VAL A 541 -3.71 22.86 14.62
N ASP A 542 -4.83 23.09 15.30
CA ASP A 542 -5.69 24.27 15.10
C ASP A 542 -4.92 25.57 15.41
N ALA A 543 -4.15 25.59 16.49
CA ALA A 543 -3.31 26.75 16.86
C ALA A 543 -2.23 27.02 15.79
N ALA A 544 -1.58 25.95 15.27
CA ALA A 544 -0.57 26.07 14.22
C ALA A 544 -1.17 26.60 12.90
N LEU A 545 -2.34 26.10 12.51
CA LEU A 545 -3.05 26.55 11.33
C LEU A 545 -3.54 28.01 11.46
N ALA A 546 -4.01 28.41 12.64
CA ALA A 546 -4.43 29.81 12.91
C ALA A 546 -3.26 30.80 12.87
N ALA A 547 -2.10 30.42 13.40
CA ALA A 547 -0.89 31.27 13.41
C ALA A 547 -0.30 31.51 12.00
N GLY A 548 -0.50 30.56 11.08
CA GLY A 548 -0.03 30.65 9.69
C GLY A 548 -1.00 31.35 8.73
N THR A 549 -2.22 31.69 9.17
CA THR A 549 -3.18 32.42 8.33
C THR A 549 -2.88 33.92 8.41
N PRO A 550 -2.50 34.61 7.33
CA PRO A 550 -2.32 36.07 7.37
C PRO A 550 -3.63 36.72 7.83
N ASN A 551 -3.56 37.57 8.87
CA ASN A 551 -4.68 38.31 9.41
C ASN A 551 -5.39 39.10 8.29
N ALA A 552 -6.50 38.58 7.80
CA ALA A 552 -7.43 39.29 6.89
C ALA A 552 -8.15 40.47 7.58
N ALA A 553 -7.81 40.77 8.84
CA ALA A 553 -8.45 41.78 9.69
C ALA A 553 -7.55 42.98 10.03
N ARG A 554 -6.75 43.49 9.06
CA ARG A 554 -6.14 44.83 9.15
C ARG A 554 -6.28 45.56 7.81
N ARG A 555 -7.52 45.73 7.33
CA ARG A 555 -7.90 46.79 6.40
C ARG A 555 -9.32 47.19 6.76
N SER A 556 -9.45 48.06 7.71
CA SER A 556 -10.57 48.99 7.89
C SER A 556 -10.01 50.40 7.99
#